data_13ff38c5c0eb0bbd0e7156c19bff23f8
#
_entry.id   13ff38c5c0eb0bbd0e7156c19bff23f8
#
_cell.length_a   1.000
_cell.length_b   1.000
_cell.length_c   1.000
_cell.angle_alpha   90.00
_cell.angle_beta   90.00
_cell.angle_gamma   90.00
#
_symmetry.space_group_name_H-M   'P 1'
#
loop_
_entity.id
_entity.type
_entity.pdbx_description
1 polymer ?
#
loop_
_entity_poly.entity_id
_entity_poly.type
_entity_poly.pdbx_seq_one_letter_code
_entity_poly.pdbx_strand_id
1 'polypeptide(L)'
;MEYHIRQYDLHQGALEIEYIEEYFGEFPRKKTADEVIRRLTDRDHQIVMAEAPLTDDAGTVVPVAYKVSHELRRNETDRKLADLVERLTGTVEFLGRKVLYSWIGGTRRDWRGQGFFRAL
;
A
#
# COMPACT_ATOMS: atom_id res chain seq x y z
N MET A 1 6.95 -21.27 -6.52
CA MET A 1 7.12 -19.93 -7.12
C MET A 1 7.98 -19.08 -6.20
N GLU A 2 8.99 -18.46 -6.77
CA GLU A 2 9.87 -17.57 -6.01
C GLU A 2 9.37 -16.13 -6.10
N TYR A 3 9.38 -15.44 -4.97
CA TYR A 3 9.09 -14.02 -4.90
C TYR A 3 9.85 -13.42 -3.74
N HIS A 4 10.04 -12.11 -3.79
CA HIS A 4 10.71 -11.34 -2.74
C HIS A 4 9.81 -10.24 -2.20
N ILE A 5 9.88 -10.01 -0.91
CA ILE A 5 9.20 -8.88 -0.27
C ILE A 5 10.22 -7.76 -0.12
N ARG A 6 9.90 -6.58 -0.66
CA ARG A 6 10.79 -5.43 -0.61
C ARG A 6 10.03 -4.17 -0.28
N GLN A 7 10.64 -3.31 0.50
CA GLN A 7 10.10 -1.99 0.81
C GLN A 7 10.52 -1.01 -0.30
N TYR A 8 9.55 -0.23 -0.79
CA TYR A 8 9.77 0.76 -1.85
C TYR A 8 9.79 2.17 -1.26
N ASP A 9 10.55 3.07 -1.89
CA ASP A 9 10.46 4.48 -1.56
C ASP A 9 9.13 5.07 -2.07
N LEU A 10 8.80 6.28 -1.60
CA LEU A 10 7.50 6.88 -1.90
C LEU A 10 7.27 7.08 -3.39
N HIS A 11 8.22 7.66 -4.10
CA HIS A 11 8.03 7.97 -5.51
C HIS A 11 7.94 6.72 -6.38
N GLN A 12 8.86 5.80 -6.21
CA GLN A 12 8.86 4.55 -6.96
C GLN A 12 7.62 3.72 -6.61
N GLY A 13 7.30 3.63 -5.31
CA GLY A 13 6.13 2.89 -4.85
C GLY A 13 4.84 3.45 -5.41
N ALA A 14 4.69 4.78 -5.41
CA ALA A 14 3.50 5.43 -5.95
C ALA A 14 3.30 5.14 -7.43
N LEU A 15 4.36 5.20 -8.21
CA LEU A 15 4.30 4.91 -9.65
C LEU A 15 3.93 3.45 -9.92
N GLU A 16 4.48 2.52 -9.16
CA GLU A 16 4.18 1.10 -9.32
C GLU A 16 2.74 0.78 -8.90
N ILE A 17 2.25 1.42 -7.85
CA ILE A 17 0.85 1.27 -7.43
C ILE A 17 -0.09 1.77 -8.52
N GLU A 18 0.18 2.95 -9.08
CA GLU A 18 -0.62 3.49 -10.19
C GLU A 18 -0.64 2.53 -11.37
N TYR A 19 0.52 1.97 -11.73
CA TYR A 19 0.63 1.01 -12.83
C TYR A 19 -0.21 -0.25 -12.56
N ILE A 20 -0.10 -0.82 -11.37
CA ILE A 20 -0.86 -2.02 -11.01
C ILE A 20 -2.37 -1.73 -11.04
N GLU A 21 -2.79 -0.61 -10.48
CA GLU A 21 -4.20 -0.21 -10.45
C GLU A 21 -4.75 0.04 -11.86
N GLU A 22 -3.98 0.74 -12.70
CA GLU A 22 -4.40 1.13 -14.05
C GLU A 22 -4.60 -0.09 -14.94
N TYR A 23 -3.64 -1.01 -14.94
CA TYR A 23 -3.61 -2.10 -15.92
C TYR A 23 -4.10 -3.44 -15.38
N PHE A 24 -4.08 -3.64 -14.06
CA PHE A 24 -4.39 -4.92 -13.46
C PHE A 24 -5.43 -4.85 -12.35
N GLY A 25 -5.95 -3.67 -12.05
CA GLY A 25 -6.95 -3.49 -11.01
C GLY A 25 -8.36 -3.82 -11.50
N GLU A 26 -9.22 -4.20 -10.57
CA GLU A 26 -10.63 -4.51 -10.84
C GLU A 26 -11.57 -3.35 -10.51
N PHE A 27 -11.13 -2.41 -9.68
CA PHE A 27 -11.99 -1.35 -9.20
C PHE A 27 -12.12 -0.23 -10.24
N PRO A 28 -13.33 0.33 -10.42
CA PRO A 28 -13.52 1.41 -11.39
C PRO A 28 -12.73 2.68 -11.04
N ARG A 29 -12.55 2.95 -9.74
CA ARG A 29 -11.73 4.09 -9.32
C ARG A 29 -10.32 3.60 -8.98
N LYS A 30 -9.35 4.04 -9.78
CA LYS A 30 -7.95 3.68 -9.63
C LYS A 30 -7.21 4.70 -8.77
N LYS A 31 -6.22 4.24 -8.01
CA LYS A 31 -5.32 5.14 -7.30
C LYS A 31 -4.28 5.68 -8.26
N THR A 32 -4.02 6.98 -8.18
CA THR A 32 -2.96 7.62 -8.97
C THR A 32 -1.72 7.81 -8.10
N ALA A 33 -0.57 7.97 -8.75
CA ALA A 33 0.67 8.25 -8.04
C ALA A 33 0.55 9.53 -7.21
N ASP A 34 -0.08 10.56 -7.75
CA ASP A 34 -0.28 11.82 -7.03
C ASP A 34 -1.10 11.65 -5.77
N GLU A 35 -2.14 10.82 -5.80
CA GLU A 35 -2.94 10.54 -4.61
C GLU A 35 -2.12 9.85 -3.53
N VAL A 36 -1.31 8.87 -3.92
CA VAL A 36 -0.45 8.14 -2.99
C VAL A 36 0.59 9.07 -2.37
N ILE A 37 1.27 9.86 -3.19
CA ILE A 37 2.29 10.81 -2.72
C ILE A 37 1.68 11.82 -1.78
N ARG A 38 0.52 12.37 -2.12
CA ARG A 38 -0.16 13.37 -1.31
C ARG A 38 -0.58 12.83 0.05
N ARG A 39 -1.06 11.58 0.08
CA ARG A 39 -1.44 10.93 1.34
C ARG A 39 -0.26 10.69 2.25
N LEU A 40 0.88 10.27 1.69
CA LEU A 40 2.00 9.78 2.48
C LEU A 40 3.08 10.81 2.78
N THR A 41 3.10 11.94 2.06
CA THR A 41 4.07 13.02 2.33
C THR A 41 3.89 13.55 3.74
N ASP A 42 5.02 13.76 4.45
CA ASP A 42 5.08 14.26 5.83
C ASP A 42 4.43 13.33 6.86
N ARG A 43 4.28 12.06 6.52
CA ARG A 43 3.66 11.06 7.38
C ARG A 43 4.50 9.79 7.36
N ASP A 44 4.73 9.17 8.50
CA ASP A 44 5.40 7.88 8.54
C ASP A 44 4.59 6.85 7.78
N HIS A 45 5.23 6.13 6.89
CA HIS A 45 4.56 5.17 6.03
C HIS A 45 5.48 4.03 5.62
N GLN A 46 4.89 2.99 5.08
CA GLN A 46 5.60 1.86 4.53
C GLN A 46 4.88 1.37 3.29
N ILE A 47 5.61 1.25 2.19
CA ILE A 47 5.13 0.64 0.95
C ILE A 47 5.90 -0.66 0.79
N VAL A 48 5.20 -1.78 0.88
CA VAL A 48 5.80 -3.10 0.78
C VAL A 48 5.25 -3.78 -0.46
N MET A 49 6.13 -4.35 -1.26
CA MET A 49 5.74 -5.03 -2.49
C MET A 49 6.32 -6.43 -2.55
N ALA A 50 5.54 -7.35 -3.10
CA ALA A 50 6.01 -8.65 -3.51
C ALA A 50 6.49 -8.54 -4.95
N GLU A 51 7.73 -8.91 -5.20
CA GLU A 51 8.35 -8.88 -6.52
C GLU A 51 8.52 -10.33 -7.01
N ALA A 52 8.13 -10.58 -8.25
CA ALA A 52 8.25 -11.90 -8.84
C ALA A 52 8.97 -11.79 -10.18
N PRO A 53 9.71 -12.85 -10.60
CA PRO A 53 10.41 -12.82 -11.88
C PRO A 53 9.44 -12.87 -13.05
N LEU A 54 9.79 -12.15 -14.12
CA LEU A 54 9.12 -12.33 -15.40
C LEU A 54 9.47 -13.71 -15.95
N THR A 55 8.46 -14.36 -16.57
CA THR A 55 8.57 -15.76 -16.99
C THR A 55 9.71 -16.03 -17.96
N ASP A 56 9.99 -15.08 -18.84
CA ASP A 56 10.95 -15.27 -19.93
C ASP A 56 12.26 -14.50 -19.74
N ASP A 57 12.44 -13.84 -18.61
CA ASP A 57 13.63 -13.04 -18.34
C ASP A 57 14.09 -13.29 -16.90
N ALA A 58 15.08 -14.16 -16.77
CA ALA A 58 15.58 -14.61 -15.46
C ALA A 58 16.20 -13.50 -14.62
N GLY A 59 16.55 -12.35 -15.22
CA GLY A 59 17.19 -11.24 -14.50
C GLY A 59 16.22 -10.15 -14.08
N THR A 60 14.97 -10.18 -14.54
CA THR A 60 14.01 -9.10 -14.32
C THR A 60 12.92 -9.53 -13.34
N VAL A 61 12.69 -8.71 -12.32
CA VAL A 61 11.59 -8.89 -11.38
C VAL A 61 10.63 -7.72 -11.51
N VAL A 62 9.35 -7.97 -11.26
CA VAL A 62 8.31 -6.94 -11.29
C VAL A 62 7.46 -7.01 -10.02
N PRO A 63 6.97 -5.88 -9.53
CA PRO A 63 6.03 -5.91 -8.41
C PRO A 63 4.69 -6.47 -8.86
N VAL A 64 4.17 -7.42 -8.10
CA VAL A 64 2.91 -8.11 -8.42
C VAL A 64 1.85 -7.92 -7.34
N ALA A 65 2.25 -7.45 -6.17
CA ALA A 65 1.33 -7.16 -5.07
C ALA A 65 1.93 -6.08 -4.18
N TYR A 66 1.07 -5.32 -3.51
CA TYR A 66 1.51 -4.27 -2.62
C TYR A 66 0.61 -4.14 -1.41
N LYS A 67 1.16 -3.60 -0.34
CA LYS A 67 0.43 -3.09 0.83
C LYS A 67 1.04 -1.77 1.26
N VAL A 68 0.19 -0.82 1.59
CA VAL A 68 0.61 0.49 2.10
C VAL A 68 -0.01 0.69 3.48
N SER A 69 0.84 1.00 4.44
CA SER A 69 0.40 1.41 5.76
C SER A 69 1.00 2.77 6.08
N HIS A 70 0.32 3.54 6.90
CA HIS A 70 0.83 4.84 7.35
C HIS A 70 0.36 5.12 8.76
N GLU A 71 1.03 6.08 9.40
CA GLU A 71 0.62 6.49 10.72
C GLU A 71 -0.76 7.16 10.67
N LEU A 72 -1.54 6.92 11.70
CA LEU A 72 -2.82 7.57 11.93
C LEU A 72 -2.65 8.49 13.13
N ARG A 73 -2.88 9.79 12.92
CA ARG A 73 -2.71 10.81 13.96
C ARG A 73 -4.03 11.12 14.62
N ARG A 74 -3.98 11.45 15.91
CA ARG A 74 -5.18 11.83 16.64
C ARG A 74 -5.85 13.08 16.06
N ASN A 75 -5.07 13.98 15.49
CA ASN A 75 -5.54 15.26 14.95
C ASN A 75 -5.58 15.28 13.41
N GLU A 76 -6.09 14.22 12.81
CA GLU A 76 -6.22 14.16 11.36
C GLU A 76 -7.15 15.25 10.83
N THR A 77 -6.74 15.89 9.73
CA THR A 77 -7.54 16.94 9.09
C THR A 77 -8.37 16.39 7.92
N ASP A 78 -7.97 15.27 7.33
CA ASP A 78 -8.77 14.59 6.32
C ASP A 78 -10.03 14.01 6.99
N ARG A 79 -11.18 14.27 6.39
CA ARG A 79 -12.47 13.89 6.99
C ARG A 79 -12.60 12.40 7.23
N LYS A 80 -12.19 11.58 6.28
CA LYS A 80 -12.30 10.12 6.41
C LYS A 80 -11.37 9.60 7.49
N LEU A 81 -10.18 10.16 7.59
CA LEU A 81 -9.23 9.78 8.63
C LEU A 81 -9.67 10.28 10.00
N ALA A 82 -10.22 11.49 10.07
CA ALA A 82 -10.77 12.02 11.32
C ALA A 82 -11.92 11.17 11.83
N ASP A 83 -12.82 10.74 10.94
CA ASP A 83 -13.91 9.83 11.30
C ASP A 83 -13.40 8.49 11.82
N LEU A 84 -12.35 7.98 11.20
CA LEU A 84 -11.72 6.73 11.64
C LEU A 84 -11.11 6.87 13.04
N VAL A 85 -10.41 7.97 13.30
CA VAL A 85 -9.83 8.26 14.61
C VAL A 85 -10.94 8.33 15.67
N GLU A 86 -12.04 8.99 15.36
CA GLU A 86 -13.17 9.09 16.27
C GLU A 86 -13.73 7.73 16.64
N ARG A 87 -13.90 6.83 15.67
CA ARG A 87 -14.38 5.47 15.90
C ARG A 87 -13.42 4.65 16.75
N LEU A 88 -12.12 4.88 16.62
CA LEU A 88 -11.09 4.14 17.33
C LEU A 88 -10.81 4.70 18.73
N THR A 89 -11.24 5.93 19.01
CA THR A 89 -11.07 6.54 20.32
C THR A 89 -11.79 5.70 21.38
N GLY A 90 -11.07 5.32 22.41
CA GLY A 90 -11.61 4.45 23.45
C GLY A 90 -11.22 2.98 23.30
N THR A 91 -10.90 2.52 22.07
CA THR A 91 -10.39 1.15 21.84
C THR A 91 -8.92 1.14 21.52
N VAL A 92 -8.40 2.24 20.97
CA VAL A 92 -6.99 2.39 20.63
C VAL A 92 -6.46 3.64 21.31
N GLU A 93 -5.30 3.54 21.96
CA GLU A 93 -4.66 4.67 22.59
C GLU A 93 -3.68 5.33 21.63
N PHE A 94 -3.91 6.62 21.35
CA PHE A 94 -3.07 7.41 20.45
C PHE A 94 -1.93 8.12 21.18
N LEU A 95 -2.08 8.34 22.47
CA LEU A 95 -1.09 9.08 23.28
C LEU A 95 0.14 8.21 23.56
N GLY A 96 1.31 8.71 23.17
CA GLY A 96 2.56 8.02 23.41
C GLY A 96 2.79 6.79 22.55
N ARG A 97 1.92 6.52 21.59
CA ARG A 97 2.04 5.37 20.68
C ARG A 97 1.81 5.78 19.25
N LYS A 98 2.55 5.14 18.35
CA LYS A 98 2.32 5.28 16.92
C LYS A 98 1.26 4.26 16.50
N VAL A 99 0.17 4.74 15.94
CA VAL A 99 -0.89 3.89 15.41
C VAL A 99 -0.70 3.79 13.90
N LEU A 100 -0.61 2.58 13.39
CA LEU A 100 -0.45 2.32 11.97
C LEU A 100 -1.79 1.86 11.38
N TYR A 101 -2.15 2.48 10.27
CA TYR A 101 -3.36 2.19 9.52
C TYR A 101 -2.99 1.50 8.22
N SER A 102 -3.57 0.33 7.97
CA SER A 102 -3.43 -0.37 6.70
C SER A 102 -4.38 0.29 5.72
N TRP A 103 -3.84 1.09 4.80
CA TRP A 103 -4.63 1.97 3.95
C TRP A 103 -5.12 1.28 2.68
N ILE A 104 -4.19 0.81 1.86
CA ILE A 104 -4.52 0.15 0.58
C ILE A 104 -3.64 -1.06 0.37
N GLY A 105 -4.13 -1.95 -0.46
CA GLY A 105 -3.37 -3.10 -0.90
C GLY A 105 -4.01 -3.72 -2.13
N GLY A 106 -3.25 -4.46 -2.88
CA GLY A 106 -3.75 -5.13 -4.07
C GLY A 106 -2.76 -6.11 -4.66
N THR A 107 -3.27 -6.97 -5.51
CA THR A 107 -2.49 -7.96 -6.25
C THR A 107 -2.86 -7.85 -7.72
N ARG A 108 -1.85 -7.87 -8.59
CA ARG A 108 -2.09 -7.90 -10.03
C ARG A 108 -3.04 -9.04 -10.35
N ARG A 109 -4.03 -8.77 -11.20
CA ARG A 109 -5.08 -9.74 -11.51
C ARG A 109 -4.52 -11.05 -12.03
N ASP A 110 -3.45 -10.99 -12.84
CA ASP A 110 -2.79 -12.16 -13.42
C ASP A 110 -1.94 -12.94 -12.41
N TRP A 111 -1.77 -12.41 -11.20
CA TRP A 111 -1.00 -13.06 -10.13
C TRP A 111 -1.84 -13.39 -8.89
N ARG A 112 -3.13 -13.27 -8.96
CA ARG A 112 -4.02 -13.59 -7.84
C ARG A 112 -4.04 -15.08 -7.56
N GLY A 113 -4.33 -15.42 -6.29
CA GLY A 113 -4.37 -16.80 -5.86
C GLY A 113 -3.03 -17.37 -5.46
N GLN A 114 -1.96 -16.57 -5.47
CA GLN A 114 -0.62 -17.01 -5.12
C GLN A 114 -0.24 -16.75 -3.66
N GLY A 115 -1.15 -16.19 -2.87
CA GLY A 115 -0.89 -15.92 -1.45
C GLY A 115 -0.08 -14.67 -1.16
N PHE A 116 0.21 -13.82 -2.14
CA PHE A 116 1.03 -12.63 -1.94
C PHE A 116 0.46 -11.66 -0.92
N PHE A 117 -0.85 -11.50 -0.92
CA PHE A 117 -1.49 -10.56 0.00
C PHE A 117 -1.30 -10.97 1.47
N ARG A 118 -1.25 -12.25 1.75
CA ARG A 118 -0.99 -12.76 3.09
C ARG A 118 0.48 -12.61 3.48
N ALA A 119 1.39 -12.71 2.50
CA ALA A 119 2.82 -12.58 2.74
C ALA A 119 3.22 -11.14 3.07
N LEU A 120 2.46 -10.17 2.59
CA LEU A 120 2.71 -8.76 2.86
C LEU A 120 2.14 -8.38 4.24
#